data_89ebd51fcf70f755cf8cef6818114000
#
_entry.id   89ebd51fcf70f755cf8cef6818114000
#
_cell.length_a   1.000
_cell.length_b   1.000
_cell.length_c   1.000
_cell.angle_alpha   90.00
_cell.angle_beta   90.00
_cell.angle_gamma   90.00
#
_symmetry.space_group_name_H-M   'P 1'
#
loop_
_entity.id
_entity.type
_entity.pdbx_description
1 polymer ?
#
loop_
_entity_poly.entity_id
_entity_poly.type
_entity_poly.pdbx_seq_one_letter_code
_entity_poly.pdbx_strand_id
1 'polypeptide(L)'
;MMLLAASTVVQAQQDFKPVSGQQGKDAVWVPTSPALVEKMLDLAKVTPDDFVIDLGSGDGRMVIAAAKRGARALGVEYNPKMVELSRQLAREAGVADRATFVEGDMYEADISKATVLALFLLPENLRRLEPKFRALPAGTRIVVNTFGIPEWKPDATEELREECVSWCIAMLYRIPPK
;
A
#
# COMPACT_ATOMS: atom_id res chain seq x y z
N MET A 1 -10.60 -59.13 -7.41
CA MET A 1 -11.04 -57.71 -7.57
C MET A 1 -10.11 -56.86 -6.72
N MET A 2 -9.11 -56.25 -7.34
CA MET A 2 -8.06 -55.50 -6.66
C MET A 2 -8.45 -54.01 -6.66
N LEU A 3 -8.73 -53.44 -5.47
CA LEU A 3 -8.96 -52.02 -5.31
C LEU A 3 -7.65 -51.29 -5.30
N LEU A 4 -7.37 -50.51 -6.35
CA LEU A 4 -6.29 -49.53 -6.39
C LEU A 4 -6.70 -48.30 -5.58
N ALA A 5 -6.07 -48.09 -4.42
CA ALA A 5 -6.19 -46.86 -3.67
C ALA A 5 -5.36 -45.76 -4.36
N ALA A 6 -6.02 -44.78 -4.94
CA ALA A 6 -5.36 -43.57 -5.47
C ALA A 6 -4.98 -42.67 -4.29
N SER A 7 -3.66 -42.64 -3.98
CA SER A 7 -3.10 -41.68 -3.02
C SER A 7 -3.05 -40.28 -3.68
N THR A 8 -3.94 -39.38 -3.30
CA THR A 8 -3.84 -37.96 -3.65
C THR A 8 -2.68 -37.34 -2.86
N VAL A 9 -1.56 -37.08 -3.55
CA VAL A 9 -0.47 -36.27 -3.01
C VAL A 9 -0.96 -34.82 -2.95
N VAL A 10 -1.35 -34.37 -1.77
CA VAL A 10 -1.56 -32.94 -1.50
C VAL A 10 -0.17 -32.29 -1.49
N GLN A 11 0.17 -31.65 -2.58
CA GLN A 11 1.39 -30.87 -2.68
C GLN A 11 1.18 -29.62 -1.82
N ALA A 12 1.87 -29.56 -0.66
CA ALA A 12 1.89 -28.38 0.16
C ALA A 12 2.48 -27.23 -0.68
N GLN A 13 1.66 -26.23 -1.02
CA GLN A 13 2.15 -25.01 -1.62
C GLN A 13 3.09 -24.37 -0.59
N GLN A 14 4.37 -24.22 -0.97
CA GLN A 14 5.31 -23.44 -0.15
C GLN A 14 4.78 -22.02 -0.05
N ASP A 15 4.49 -21.57 1.17
CA ASP A 15 4.06 -20.22 1.44
C ASP A 15 5.08 -19.20 0.89
N PHE A 16 4.64 -18.34 0.01
CA PHE A 16 5.48 -17.29 -0.55
C PHE A 16 5.88 -16.32 0.56
N LYS A 17 7.19 -16.15 0.76
CA LYS A 17 7.76 -15.20 1.73
C LYS A 17 8.58 -14.16 0.99
N PRO A 18 8.11 -12.91 0.91
CA PRO A 18 8.87 -11.85 0.27
C PRO A 18 10.15 -11.52 1.07
N VAL A 19 11.20 -11.14 0.35
CA VAL A 19 12.48 -10.72 0.94
C VAL A 19 12.67 -9.23 0.68
N SER A 20 12.98 -8.45 1.73
CA SER A 20 13.28 -7.03 1.59
C SER A 20 14.43 -6.82 0.61
N GLY A 21 14.27 -5.89 -0.34
CA GLY A 21 15.20 -5.67 -1.44
C GLY A 21 14.96 -6.55 -2.66
N GLN A 22 13.94 -7.45 -2.64
CA GLN A 22 13.60 -8.22 -3.84
C GLN A 22 13.19 -7.31 -5.00
N GLN A 23 13.56 -7.71 -6.21
CA GLN A 23 13.27 -6.96 -7.43
C GLN A 23 11.75 -6.86 -7.67
N GLY A 24 11.25 -5.64 -7.85
CA GLY A 24 9.93 -5.34 -8.38
C GLY A 24 10.01 -4.89 -9.84
N LYS A 25 8.90 -4.39 -10.40
CA LYS A 25 8.86 -3.87 -11.77
C LYS A 25 9.61 -2.55 -11.90
N ASP A 26 9.26 -1.56 -11.07
CA ASP A 26 9.77 -0.19 -11.15
C ASP A 26 10.57 0.21 -9.90
N ALA A 27 10.56 -0.61 -8.86
CA ALA A 27 11.32 -0.43 -7.63
C ALA A 27 11.56 -1.77 -6.93
N VAL A 28 12.57 -1.84 -6.07
CA VAL A 28 12.73 -2.96 -5.14
C VAL A 28 11.67 -2.89 -4.04
N TRP A 29 11.19 -4.03 -3.59
CA TRP A 29 10.25 -4.06 -2.46
C TRP A 29 10.99 -3.83 -1.13
N VAL A 30 10.58 -2.81 -0.42
CA VAL A 30 11.03 -2.50 0.94
C VAL A 30 9.79 -2.25 1.81
N PRO A 31 9.58 -3.05 2.86
CA PRO A 31 8.39 -2.88 3.69
C PRO A 31 8.50 -1.63 4.58
N THR A 32 7.45 -0.82 4.64
CA THR A 32 7.30 0.25 5.65
C THR A 32 7.19 -0.37 7.04
N SER A 33 7.88 0.17 8.05
CA SER A 33 7.74 -0.33 9.42
C SER A 33 6.30 -0.20 9.92
N PRO A 34 5.81 -1.13 10.76
CA PRO A 34 4.44 -1.05 11.29
C PRO A 34 4.15 0.28 12.00
N ALA A 35 5.09 0.78 12.80
CA ALA A 35 4.95 2.06 13.49
C ALA A 35 4.81 3.25 12.52
N LEU A 36 5.55 3.24 11.40
CA LEU A 36 5.42 4.30 10.39
C LEU A 36 4.12 4.17 9.59
N VAL A 37 3.63 2.96 9.33
CA VAL A 37 2.31 2.74 8.74
C VAL A 37 1.22 3.43 9.58
N GLU A 38 1.21 3.18 10.89
CA GLU A 38 0.25 3.81 11.80
C GLU A 38 0.42 5.33 11.81
N LYS A 39 1.67 5.82 11.91
CA LYS A 39 1.98 7.25 11.86
C LYS A 39 1.50 7.93 10.57
N MET A 40 1.67 7.31 9.42
CA MET A 40 1.20 7.82 8.13
C MET A 40 -0.33 7.93 8.10
N LEU A 41 -1.04 6.92 8.58
CA LEU A 41 -2.49 6.92 8.64
C LEU A 41 -3.04 7.94 9.66
N ASP A 42 -2.32 8.15 10.80
CA ASP A 42 -2.66 9.19 11.78
C ASP A 42 -2.45 10.58 11.20
N LEU A 43 -1.32 10.82 10.54
CA LEU A 43 -1.00 12.10 9.90
C LEU A 43 -2.03 12.45 8.82
N ALA A 44 -2.46 11.45 8.04
CA ALA A 44 -3.52 11.59 7.06
C ALA A 44 -4.92 11.65 7.68
N LYS A 45 -5.07 11.42 9.00
CA LYS A 45 -6.36 11.38 9.73
C LYS A 45 -7.37 10.45 9.06
N VAL A 46 -6.94 9.21 8.78
CA VAL A 46 -7.80 8.22 8.12
C VAL A 46 -8.97 7.83 9.03
N THR A 47 -10.17 7.85 8.45
CA THR A 47 -11.45 7.55 9.10
C THR A 47 -12.22 6.46 8.34
N PRO A 48 -13.30 5.89 8.89
CA PRO A 48 -14.15 4.93 8.17
C PRO A 48 -14.80 5.47 6.87
N ASP A 49 -14.90 6.77 6.71
CA ASP A 49 -15.48 7.40 5.51
C ASP A 49 -14.48 7.47 4.35
N ASP A 50 -13.22 7.12 4.60
CA ASP A 50 -12.17 7.22 3.60
C ASP A 50 -12.12 6.04 2.64
N PHE A 51 -11.63 6.35 1.44
CA PHE A 51 -11.15 5.38 0.48
C PHE A 51 -9.65 5.57 0.28
N VAL A 52 -8.88 4.67 0.89
CA VAL A 52 -7.41 4.69 0.86
C VAL A 52 -6.92 3.87 -0.32
N ILE A 53 -6.00 4.41 -1.13
CA ILE A 53 -5.33 3.66 -2.19
C ILE A 53 -3.82 3.66 -1.94
N ASP A 54 -3.21 2.47 -2.07
CA ASP A 54 -1.77 2.25 -2.04
C ASP A 54 -1.29 1.71 -3.40
N LEU A 55 -0.38 2.43 -4.04
CA LEU A 55 0.21 2.07 -5.33
C LEU A 55 1.58 1.42 -5.11
N GLY A 56 1.74 0.19 -5.57
CA GLY A 56 2.87 -0.65 -5.21
C GLY A 56 2.69 -1.21 -3.80
N SER A 57 1.51 -1.76 -3.50
CA SER A 57 1.08 -2.08 -2.14
C SER A 57 1.88 -3.21 -1.46
N GLY A 58 2.74 -3.90 -2.20
CA GLY A 58 3.58 -4.97 -1.65
C GLY A 58 2.77 -6.06 -0.96
N ASP A 59 3.09 -6.33 0.31
CA ASP A 59 2.37 -7.31 1.14
C ASP A 59 1.03 -6.80 1.71
N GLY A 60 0.62 -5.61 1.33
CA GLY A 60 -0.69 -5.04 1.69
C GLY A 60 -0.78 -4.44 3.08
N ARG A 61 0.32 -4.32 3.83
CA ARG A 61 0.31 -3.85 5.23
C ARG A 61 -0.37 -2.49 5.42
N MET A 62 -0.15 -1.53 4.53
CA MET A 62 -0.78 -0.21 4.56
C MET A 62 -2.30 -0.30 4.35
N VAL A 63 -2.72 -1.06 3.36
CA VAL A 63 -4.13 -1.30 3.03
C VAL A 63 -4.85 -2.00 4.17
N ILE A 64 -4.24 -3.03 4.76
CA ILE A 64 -4.76 -3.77 5.90
C ILE A 64 -4.89 -2.86 7.13
N ALA A 65 -3.89 -2.03 7.41
CA ALA A 65 -3.93 -1.08 8.53
C ALA A 65 -5.05 -0.03 8.34
N ALA A 66 -5.22 0.51 7.13
CA ALA A 66 -6.33 1.42 6.82
C ALA A 66 -7.70 0.74 7.00
N ALA A 67 -7.84 -0.51 6.54
CA ALA A 67 -9.06 -1.30 6.69
C ALA A 67 -9.39 -1.61 8.16
N LYS A 68 -8.39 -1.85 9.02
CA LYS A 68 -8.56 -1.99 10.47
C LYS A 68 -9.13 -0.73 11.14
N ARG A 69 -8.90 0.45 10.56
CA ARG A 69 -9.49 1.73 10.99
C ARG A 69 -10.93 1.94 10.46
N GLY A 70 -11.47 0.95 9.74
CA GLY A 70 -12.82 0.98 9.16
C GLY A 70 -12.89 1.57 7.76
N ALA A 71 -11.81 2.13 7.23
CA ALA A 71 -11.76 2.67 5.87
C ALA A 71 -11.90 1.56 4.81
N ARG A 72 -12.43 1.91 3.64
CA ARG A 72 -12.25 1.08 2.45
C ARG A 72 -10.84 1.30 1.93
N ALA A 73 -10.18 0.23 1.51
CA ALA A 73 -8.80 0.34 1.05
C ALA A 73 -8.51 -0.57 -0.15
N LEU A 74 -7.71 -0.06 -1.08
CA LEU A 74 -7.30 -0.74 -2.30
C LEU A 74 -5.78 -0.72 -2.41
N GLY A 75 -5.18 -1.90 -2.58
CA GLY A 75 -3.79 -2.06 -2.97
C GLY A 75 -3.69 -2.42 -4.45
N VAL A 76 -2.84 -1.71 -5.17
CA VAL A 76 -2.46 -2.04 -6.55
C VAL A 76 -1.02 -2.54 -6.52
N GLU A 77 -0.80 -3.78 -6.96
CA GLU A 77 0.51 -4.41 -6.92
C GLU A 77 0.76 -5.19 -8.22
N TYR A 78 1.95 -5.05 -8.78
CA TYR A 78 2.31 -5.68 -10.05
C TYR A 78 2.62 -7.19 -9.91
N ASN A 79 3.15 -7.59 -8.76
CA ASN A 79 3.54 -8.99 -8.52
C ASN A 79 2.35 -9.83 -8.04
N PRO A 80 1.85 -10.80 -8.83
CA PRO A 80 0.69 -11.60 -8.46
C PRO A 80 0.87 -12.40 -7.16
N LYS A 81 2.10 -12.82 -6.83
CA LYS A 81 2.39 -13.51 -5.55
C LYS A 81 2.24 -12.59 -4.35
N MET A 82 2.61 -11.31 -4.49
CA MET A 82 2.39 -10.31 -3.45
C MET A 82 0.89 -10.02 -3.30
N VAL A 83 0.13 -9.93 -4.39
CA VAL A 83 -1.32 -9.76 -4.37
C VAL A 83 -2.00 -10.92 -3.64
N GLU A 84 -1.60 -12.16 -3.92
CA GLU A 84 -2.14 -13.34 -3.23
C GLU A 84 -1.82 -13.33 -1.73
N LEU A 85 -0.56 -13.03 -1.38
CA LEU A 85 -0.13 -12.86 0.01
C LEU A 85 -0.96 -11.78 0.72
N SER A 86 -1.13 -10.61 0.11
CA SER A 86 -1.91 -9.51 0.67
C SER A 86 -3.36 -9.90 0.94
N ARG A 87 -3.98 -10.65 0.02
CA ARG A 87 -5.34 -11.17 0.19
C ARG A 87 -5.42 -12.17 1.33
N GLN A 88 -4.41 -13.04 1.49
CA GLN A 88 -4.32 -13.97 2.61
C GLN A 88 -4.19 -13.22 3.93
N LEU A 89 -3.25 -12.26 4.03
CA LEU A 89 -3.03 -11.46 5.23
C LEU A 89 -4.27 -10.63 5.62
N ALA A 90 -5.02 -10.11 4.64
CA ALA A 90 -6.28 -9.40 4.91
C ALA A 90 -7.37 -10.33 5.49
N ARG A 91 -7.46 -11.57 4.99
CA ARG A 91 -8.36 -12.58 5.58
C ARG A 91 -7.97 -12.93 7.03
N GLU A 92 -6.69 -13.17 7.26
CA GLU A 92 -6.14 -13.46 8.60
C GLU A 92 -6.36 -12.30 9.57
N ALA A 93 -6.28 -11.06 9.08
CA ALA A 93 -6.54 -9.85 9.85
C ALA A 93 -8.05 -9.55 10.05
N GLY A 94 -8.95 -10.31 9.42
CA GLY A 94 -10.39 -10.12 9.53
C GLY A 94 -10.93 -8.86 8.82
N VAL A 95 -10.22 -8.36 7.80
CA VAL A 95 -10.58 -7.11 7.09
C VAL A 95 -10.78 -7.28 5.58
N ALA A 96 -10.94 -8.51 5.10
CA ALA A 96 -11.06 -8.79 3.67
C ALA A 96 -12.32 -8.18 3.01
N ASP A 97 -13.29 -7.77 3.79
CA ASP A 97 -14.48 -7.04 3.34
C ASP A 97 -14.18 -5.56 3.00
N ARG A 98 -13.11 -5.00 3.53
CA ARG A 98 -12.69 -3.59 3.33
C ARG A 98 -11.35 -3.44 2.62
N ALA A 99 -10.49 -4.45 2.66
CA ALA A 99 -9.16 -4.48 2.02
C ALA A 99 -9.23 -5.25 0.69
N THR A 100 -9.12 -4.56 -0.42
CA THR A 100 -9.11 -5.14 -1.76
C THR A 100 -7.73 -5.04 -2.37
N PHE A 101 -7.30 -6.06 -3.11
CA PHE A 101 -6.01 -6.07 -3.80
C PHE A 101 -6.18 -6.49 -5.24
N VAL A 102 -5.58 -5.74 -6.16
CA VAL A 102 -5.61 -5.99 -7.59
C VAL A 102 -4.20 -6.10 -8.15
N GLU A 103 -4.01 -7.06 -9.04
CA GLU A 103 -2.81 -7.11 -9.86
C GLU A 103 -2.91 -6.01 -10.92
N GLY A 104 -1.88 -5.15 -11.00
CA GLY A 104 -1.90 -4.07 -11.96
C GLY A 104 -0.67 -3.17 -11.91
N ASP A 105 -0.56 -2.35 -12.94
CA ASP A 105 0.44 -1.30 -13.01
C ASP A 105 -0.04 -0.06 -12.24
N MET A 106 0.77 0.43 -11.29
CA MET A 106 0.46 1.62 -10.51
C MET A 106 0.22 2.87 -11.36
N TYR A 107 0.85 2.96 -12.53
CA TYR A 107 0.69 4.09 -13.44
C TYR A 107 -0.62 4.07 -14.21
N GLU A 108 -1.21 2.88 -14.42
CA GLU A 108 -2.49 2.70 -15.12
C GLU A 108 -3.69 2.71 -14.15
N ALA A 109 -3.43 2.56 -12.85
CA ALA A 109 -4.48 2.49 -11.83
C ALA A 109 -5.39 3.74 -11.83
N ASP A 110 -6.69 3.54 -11.71
CA ASP A 110 -7.64 4.63 -11.49
C ASP A 110 -7.64 5.03 -10.00
N ILE A 111 -7.13 6.21 -9.72
CA ILE A 111 -7.08 6.79 -8.37
C ILE A 111 -8.09 7.91 -8.16
N SER A 112 -8.97 8.18 -9.12
CA SER A 112 -9.88 9.34 -9.14
C SER A 112 -10.85 9.40 -7.94
N LYS A 113 -11.13 8.25 -7.32
CA LYS A 113 -12.03 8.13 -6.17
C LYS A 113 -11.30 8.11 -4.82
N ALA A 114 -9.96 8.18 -4.82
CA ALA A 114 -9.21 8.19 -3.58
C ALA A 114 -9.52 9.43 -2.75
N THR A 115 -9.77 9.25 -1.45
CA THR A 115 -9.75 10.34 -0.46
C THR A 115 -8.38 10.44 0.20
N VAL A 116 -7.64 9.32 0.22
CA VAL A 116 -6.27 9.23 0.71
C VAL A 116 -5.45 8.36 -0.23
N LEU A 117 -4.26 8.84 -0.62
CA LEU A 117 -3.18 8.00 -1.13
C LEU A 117 -2.15 7.81 -0.02
N ALA A 118 -1.74 6.56 0.22
CA ALA A 118 -0.69 6.24 1.19
C ALA A 118 0.41 5.45 0.48
N LEU A 119 1.59 6.06 0.29
CA LEU A 119 2.57 5.62 -0.70
C LEU A 119 3.98 5.47 -0.10
N PHE A 120 4.70 4.44 -0.55
CA PHE A 120 6.14 4.35 -0.39
C PHE A 120 6.79 4.09 -1.76
N LEU A 121 7.11 5.14 -2.47
CA LEU A 121 7.63 5.11 -3.84
C LEU A 121 8.88 5.97 -3.96
N LEU A 122 9.74 5.63 -4.92
CA LEU A 122 10.92 6.44 -5.24
C LEU A 122 10.51 7.80 -5.85
N PRO A 123 11.36 8.83 -5.75
CA PRO A 123 11.07 10.17 -6.29
C PRO A 123 10.71 10.17 -7.77
N GLU A 124 11.32 9.29 -8.56
CA GLU A 124 11.01 9.14 -9.98
C GLU A 124 9.60 8.62 -10.23
N ASN A 125 9.17 7.61 -9.46
CA ASN A 125 7.81 7.09 -9.55
C ASN A 125 6.78 8.17 -9.16
N LEU A 126 7.06 8.91 -8.07
CA LEU A 126 6.20 10.01 -7.62
C LEU A 126 6.10 11.13 -8.66
N ARG A 127 7.22 11.48 -9.32
CA ARG A 127 7.23 12.46 -10.43
C ARG A 127 6.38 11.99 -11.61
N ARG A 128 6.46 10.71 -11.98
CA ARG A 128 5.66 10.15 -13.07
C ARG A 128 4.16 10.11 -12.74
N LEU A 129 3.81 9.90 -11.47
CA LEU A 129 2.43 9.88 -10.99
C LEU A 129 1.86 11.28 -10.72
N GLU A 130 2.68 12.31 -10.63
CA GLU A 130 2.31 13.66 -10.25
C GLU A 130 1.15 14.25 -11.07
N PRO A 131 1.05 14.07 -12.41
CA PRO A 131 -0.10 14.55 -13.17
C PRO A 131 -1.42 13.92 -12.71
N LYS A 132 -1.42 12.64 -12.29
CA LYS A 132 -2.59 11.98 -11.71
C LYS A 132 -2.95 12.56 -10.34
N PHE A 133 -1.94 12.89 -9.51
CA PHE A 133 -2.15 13.52 -8.22
C PHE A 133 -2.82 14.89 -8.36
N ARG A 134 -2.37 15.73 -9.31
CA ARG A 134 -2.97 17.04 -9.58
C ARG A 134 -4.41 16.96 -10.08
N ALA A 135 -4.82 15.85 -10.67
CA ALA A 135 -6.18 15.63 -11.16
C ALA A 135 -7.16 15.22 -10.05
N LEU A 136 -6.67 14.83 -8.88
CA LEU A 136 -7.50 14.40 -7.75
C LEU A 136 -8.43 15.53 -7.24
N PRO A 137 -9.56 15.17 -6.61
CA PRO A 137 -10.45 16.13 -5.99
C PRO A 137 -9.73 16.97 -4.91
N ALA A 138 -10.15 18.24 -4.78
CA ALA A 138 -9.69 19.10 -3.70
C ALA A 138 -9.93 18.45 -2.34
N GLY A 139 -8.96 18.59 -1.43
CA GLY A 139 -9.01 17.99 -0.09
C GLY A 139 -8.53 16.54 -0.04
N THR A 140 -8.27 15.87 -1.17
CA THR A 140 -7.59 14.56 -1.17
C THR A 140 -6.25 14.70 -0.47
N ARG A 141 -5.93 13.75 0.40
CA ARG A 141 -4.69 13.67 1.18
C ARG A 141 -3.75 12.66 0.56
N ILE A 142 -2.50 13.03 0.41
CA ILE A 142 -1.44 12.13 -0.04
C ILE A 142 -0.42 12.06 1.08
N VAL A 143 -0.23 10.90 1.68
CA VAL A 143 0.82 10.66 2.67
C VAL A 143 1.88 9.75 2.08
N VAL A 144 3.14 10.17 2.18
CA VAL A 144 4.25 9.43 1.60
C VAL A 144 5.28 9.08 2.67
N ASN A 145 5.94 7.93 2.50
CA ASN A 145 7.07 7.52 3.31
C ASN A 145 8.35 8.08 2.70
N THR A 146 9.11 8.80 3.50
CA THR A 146 10.50 9.27 3.32
C THR A 146 10.78 10.09 2.07
N PHE A 147 10.34 9.66 0.90
CA PHE A 147 10.56 10.41 -0.34
C PHE A 147 9.38 11.34 -0.60
N GLY A 148 9.65 12.65 -0.61
CA GLY A 148 8.65 13.68 -0.92
C GLY A 148 8.26 13.67 -2.41
N ILE A 149 7.08 14.22 -2.70
CA ILE A 149 6.68 14.49 -4.08
C ILE A 149 7.57 15.61 -4.60
N PRO A 150 8.34 15.38 -5.70
CA PRO A 150 9.26 16.39 -6.22
C PRO A 150 8.56 17.73 -6.49
N GLU A 151 9.20 18.82 -6.09
CA GLU A 151 8.71 20.21 -6.26
C GLU A 151 7.45 20.58 -5.44
N TRP A 152 6.86 19.62 -4.68
CA TRP A 152 5.75 19.92 -3.79
C TRP A 152 6.27 20.15 -2.37
N LYS A 153 5.74 21.18 -1.71
CA LYS A 153 5.99 21.40 -0.29
C LYS A 153 4.95 20.60 0.53
N PRO A 154 5.38 19.74 1.47
CA PRO A 154 4.45 19.05 2.33
C PRO A 154 3.73 20.03 3.28
N ASP A 155 2.46 19.75 3.58
CA ASP A 155 1.67 20.47 4.58
C ASP A 155 2.12 20.13 6.00
N ALA A 156 2.57 18.89 6.21
CA ALA A 156 3.12 18.40 7.47
C ALA A 156 4.16 17.31 7.23
N THR A 157 5.11 17.22 8.16
CA THR A 157 6.17 16.20 8.17
C THR A 157 6.35 15.71 9.59
N GLU A 158 6.38 14.40 9.77
CA GLU A 158 6.68 13.75 11.05
C GLU A 158 7.76 12.69 10.86
N GLU A 159 8.69 12.62 11.81
CA GLU A 159 9.77 11.64 11.84
C GLU A 159 9.59 10.70 13.05
N LEU A 160 9.67 9.39 12.78
CA LEU A 160 9.80 8.40 13.85
C LEU A 160 11.25 8.21 14.24
N ARG A 161 11.58 8.41 15.52
CA ARG A 161 12.97 8.34 16.02
C ARG A 161 13.28 7.06 16.79
N GLU A 162 12.31 6.42 17.41
CA GLU A 162 12.53 5.32 18.34
C GLU A 162 12.17 3.93 17.79
N GLU A 163 11.20 3.82 16.92
CA GLU A 163 10.66 2.53 16.41
C GLU A 163 10.96 2.27 14.92
N CYS A 164 11.92 3.00 14.37
CA CYS A 164 12.25 2.94 12.97
C CYS A 164 13.75 3.11 12.74
N VAL A 165 14.35 2.20 11.98
CA VAL A 165 15.80 2.20 11.71
C VAL A 165 16.13 2.93 10.41
N SER A 166 15.24 2.86 9.40
CA SER A 166 15.41 3.49 8.10
C SER A 166 14.05 3.79 7.47
N TRP A 167 13.99 4.82 6.63
CA TRP A 167 12.76 5.22 5.94
C TRP A 167 11.66 5.62 6.93
N CYS A 168 11.96 6.60 7.79
CA CYS A 168 11.20 6.89 9.00
C CYS A 168 10.44 8.21 8.97
N ILE A 169 10.25 8.81 7.81
CA ILE A 169 9.62 10.12 7.66
C ILE A 169 8.27 9.96 6.98
N ALA A 170 7.21 10.47 7.60
CA ALA A 170 5.90 10.62 6.99
C ALA A 170 5.71 12.08 6.55
N MET A 171 5.32 12.30 5.29
CA MET A 171 5.01 13.62 4.75
C MET A 171 3.58 13.63 4.21
N LEU A 172 2.82 14.65 4.57
CA LEU A 172 1.44 14.85 4.15
C LEU A 172 1.35 16.01 3.15
N TYR A 173 0.58 15.79 2.10
CA TYR A 173 0.19 16.77 1.10
C TYR A 173 -1.33 16.78 0.97
N ARG A 174 -1.92 17.93 0.70
CA ARG A 174 -3.35 18.08 0.38
C ARG A 174 -3.52 18.67 -1.00
N ILE A 175 -4.46 18.14 -1.75
CA ILE A 175 -4.84 18.72 -3.04
C ILE A 175 -5.58 20.02 -2.77
N PRO A 176 -5.08 21.17 -3.26
CA PRO A 176 -5.71 22.46 -3.01
C PRO A 176 -7.06 22.60 -3.74
N PRO A 177 -7.92 23.51 -3.31
CA PRO A 177 -9.05 23.96 -4.11
C PRO A 177 -8.59 24.46 -5.49
N LYS A 178 -9.39 24.16 -6.52
CA LYS A 178 -9.16 24.66 -7.88
C LYS A 178 -9.66 26.07 -8.04
#